data_1622acd3e65373bc0d51fbd6ee79ff1d
#
_entry.id   1622acd3e65373bc0d51fbd6ee79ff1d
#
_cell.length_a   1.000
_cell.length_b   1.000
_cell.length_c   1.000
_cell.angle_alpha   90.00
_cell.angle_beta   90.00
_cell.angle_gamma   90.00
#
_symmetry.space_group_name_H-M   'P 1'
#
loop_
_entity.id
_entity.type
_entity.pdbx_description
1 polymer ?
#
loop_
_entity_poly.entity_id
_entity_poly.type
_entity_poly.pdbx_seq_one_letter_code
_entity_poly.pdbx_strand_id
1 'polypeptide(L)'
;MPWNPEIYNKFKNIRYQPFYDLIDFIKPVKGMKAIDLGCGTGEQTAILADKFKEADFLGVDSSAEMLERSKALETDHLNFRKATTEETLASGEKWDLIFSNAALQWSNDHETLFPRLLEHLNSKGQFAVQMPVQPENKLNKILLDLVNEEPFKSFLKGYKRDSPVLSIDDYAQILFDGGLEDIQILQKVYPIIANDHETLYNFIAGSALIPYIERVDGEEKELFIKTYKERIAEHFHKLPAIYSFKRLLLYGRKRVAV
;
A
#
# COMPACT_ATOMS: atom_id res chain seq x y z
N MET A 1 0.91 -13.73 15.64
CA MET A 1 0.33 -14.80 14.79
C MET A 1 1.01 -14.70 13.45
N PRO A 2 1.46 -15.81 12.88
CA PRO A 2 1.91 -15.76 11.50
C PRO A 2 0.74 -15.29 10.62
N TRP A 3 1.06 -14.58 9.55
CA TRP A 3 0.13 -14.18 8.50
C TRP A 3 -0.83 -15.33 8.18
N ASN A 4 -2.15 -15.06 8.30
CA ASN A 4 -3.17 -16.09 8.08
C ASN A 4 -3.74 -15.97 6.65
N PRO A 5 -3.40 -16.89 5.74
CA PRO A 5 -3.85 -16.86 4.35
C PRO A 5 -5.37 -16.94 4.20
N GLU A 6 -6.08 -17.65 5.08
CA GLU A 6 -7.54 -17.80 4.97
C GLU A 6 -8.27 -16.49 5.25
N ILE A 7 -7.83 -15.75 6.28
CA ILE A 7 -8.37 -14.42 6.59
C ILE A 7 -8.05 -13.45 5.46
N TYR A 8 -6.82 -13.51 4.92
CA TYR A 8 -6.43 -12.67 3.78
C TYR A 8 -7.30 -12.95 2.54
N ASN A 9 -7.55 -14.22 2.23
CA ASN A 9 -8.36 -14.63 1.07
C ASN A 9 -9.83 -14.22 1.19
N LYS A 10 -10.42 -14.17 2.38
CA LYS A 10 -11.78 -13.70 2.62
C LYS A 10 -12.00 -12.26 2.12
N PHE A 11 -10.95 -11.44 2.16
CA PHE A 11 -10.97 -10.05 1.70
C PHE A 11 -10.23 -9.82 0.38
N LYS A 12 -9.79 -10.89 -0.30
CA LYS A 12 -8.96 -10.79 -1.52
C LYS A 12 -9.63 -9.90 -2.57
N ASN A 13 -10.92 -10.12 -2.84
CA ASN A 13 -11.65 -9.35 -3.85
C ASN A 13 -11.67 -7.84 -3.53
N ILE A 14 -11.96 -7.45 -2.26
CA ILE A 14 -12.00 -6.04 -1.86
C ILE A 14 -10.59 -5.42 -1.87
N ARG A 15 -9.57 -6.20 -1.50
CA ARG A 15 -8.17 -5.73 -1.50
C ARG A 15 -7.59 -5.59 -2.92
N TYR A 16 -8.10 -6.36 -3.88
CA TYR A 16 -7.66 -6.30 -5.27
C TYR A 16 -8.39 -5.22 -6.08
N GLN A 17 -9.58 -4.80 -5.67
CA GLN A 17 -10.32 -3.78 -6.40
C GLN A 17 -9.56 -2.45 -6.58
N PRO A 18 -8.88 -1.89 -5.53
CA PRO A 18 -8.04 -0.70 -5.70
C PRO A 18 -6.91 -0.87 -6.72
N PHE A 19 -6.34 -2.08 -6.80
CA PHE A 19 -5.33 -2.42 -7.79
C PHE A 19 -5.90 -2.38 -9.21
N TYR A 20 -7.06 -2.98 -9.44
CA TYR A 20 -7.71 -2.93 -10.76
C TYR A 20 -8.10 -1.51 -11.16
N ASP A 21 -8.65 -0.73 -10.24
CA ASP A 21 -8.96 0.67 -10.47
C ASP A 21 -7.71 1.50 -10.85
N LEU A 22 -6.56 1.20 -10.24
CA LEU A 22 -5.29 1.87 -10.57
C LEU A 22 -4.77 1.48 -11.95
N ILE A 23 -4.87 0.21 -12.33
CA ILE A 23 -4.44 -0.30 -13.64
C ILE A 23 -5.20 0.39 -14.77
N ASP A 24 -6.47 0.74 -14.56
CA ASP A 24 -7.31 1.32 -15.61
C ASP A 24 -6.86 2.74 -16.02
N PHE A 25 -6.03 3.42 -15.22
CA PHE A 25 -5.38 4.66 -15.62
C PHE A 25 -4.21 4.44 -16.59
N ILE A 26 -3.54 3.28 -16.50
CA ILE A 26 -2.31 3.01 -17.25
C ILE A 26 -2.62 2.87 -18.75
N LYS A 27 -1.90 3.62 -19.56
CA LYS A 27 -1.98 3.53 -21.01
C LYS A 27 -0.91 2.56 -21.51
N PRO A 28 -1.27 1.52 -22.29
CA PRO A 28 -0.30 0.57 -22.83
C PRO A 28 0.66 1.28 -23.79
N VAL A 29 1.96 1.00 -23.64
CA VAL A 29 3.01 1.47 -24.54
C VAL A 29 3.87 0.27 -24.91
N LYS A 30 4.11 0.08 -26.21
CA LYS A 30 4.93 -1.02 -26.71
C LYS A 30 6.37 -0.88 -26.24
N GLY A 31 6.96 -1.95 -25.70
CA GLY A 31 8.32 -1.97 -25.17
C GLY A 31 8.49 -1.16 -23.88
N MET A 32 7.39 -0.90 -23.16
CA MET A 32 7.41 -0.17 -21.91
C MET A 32 8.26 -0.90 -20.85
N LYS A 33 9.25 -0.21 -20.27
CA LYS A 33 10.01 -0.69 -19.12
C LYS A 33 9.31 -0.25 -17.83
N ALA A 34 8.77 -1.19 -17.09
CA ALA A 34 7.94 -0.95 -15.92
C ALA A 34 8.56 -1.48 -14.64
N ILE A 35 8.38 -0.76 -13.53
CA ILE A 35 8.74 -1.22 -12.20
C ILE A 35 7.51 -1.22 -11.27
N ASP A 36 7.39 -2.27 -10.45
CA ASP A 36 6.42 -2.37 -9.35
C ASP A 36 7.16 -2.30 -8.02
N LEU A 37 7.01 -1.18 -7.31
CA LEU A 37 7.67 -0.91 -6.04
C LEU A 37 6.86 -1.48 -4.88
N GLY A 38 7.45 -2.45 -4.16
CA GLY A 38 6.79 -3.20 -3.10
C GLY A 38 5.84 -4.26 -3.67
N CYS A 39 6.32 -5.06 -4.61
CA CYS A 39 5.54 -6.06 -5.33
C CYS A 39 5.05 -7.24 -4.47
N GLY A 40 5.57 -7.39 -3.25
CA GLY A 40 5.19 -8.46 -2.33
C GLY A 40 5.44 -9.85 -2.93
N THR A 41 4.37 -10.66 -3.00
CA THR A 41 4.43 -12.02 -3.56
C THR A 41 4.48 -12.06 -5.09
N GLY A 42 4.45 -10.92 -5.76
CA GLY A 42 4.50 -10.81 -7.22
C GLY A 42 3.19 -11.12 -7.95
N GLU A 43 2.13 -11.58 -7.25
CA GLU A 43 0.86 -11.94 -7.90
C GLU A 43 0.26 -10.78 -8.71
N GLN A 44 0.26 -9.58 -8.16
CA GLN A 44 -0.29 -8.40 -8.83
C GLN A 44 0.60 -7.92 -9.97
N THR A 45 1.92 -8.02 -9.81
CA THR A 45 2.88 -7.71 -10.89
C THR A 45 2.70 -8.68 -12.06
N ALA A 46 2.45 -9.97 -11.79
CA ALA A 46 2.16 -10.95 -12.84
C ALA A 46 0.86 -10.62 -13.60
N ILE A 47 -0.18 -10.14 -12.90
CA ILE A 47 -1.43 -9.68 -13.55
C ILE A 47 -1.15 -8.45 -14.45
N LEU A 48 -0.27 -7.52 -14.00
CA LEU A 48 0.15 -6.38 -14.83
C LEU A 48 0.87 -6.87 -16.10
N ALA A 49 1.84 -7.77 -15.95
CA ALA A 49 2.62 -8.31 -17.06
C ALA A 49 1.71 -9.06 -18.07
N ASP A 50 0.72 -9.82 -17.60
CA ASP A 50 -0.25 -10.48 -18.48
C ASP A 50 -1.18 -9.47 -19.19
N LYS A 51 -1.57 -8.39 -18.51
CA LYS A 51 -2.38 -7.32 -19.13
C LYS A 51 -1.60 -6.52 -20.18
N PHE A 52 -0.31 -6.26 -19.94
CA PHE A 52 0.56 -5.42 -20.78
C PHE A 52 1.69 -6.27 -21.42
N LYS A 53 1.34 -7.24 -22.26
CA LYS A 53 2.25 -8.28 -22.81
C LYS A 53 3.43 -7.76 -23.62
N GLU A 54 3.39 -6.52 -24.09
CA GLU A 54 4.48 -5.88 -24.83
C GLU A 54 5.38 -5.03 -23.93
N ALA A 55 5.28 -5.16 -22.59
CA ALA A 55 6.08 -4.45 -21.61
C ALA A 55 6.97 -5.40 -20.80
N ASP A 56 8.12 -4.90 -20.36
CA ASP A 56 9.02 -5.61 -19.45
C ASP A 56 8.80 -5.10 -18.02
N PHE A 57 8.51 -6.02 -17.11
CA PHE A 57 8.23 -5.72 -15.70
C PHE A 57 9.35 -6.18 -14.78
N LEU A 58 9.72 -5.30 -13.85
CA LEU A 58 10.55 -5.62 -12.69
C LEU A 58 9.73 -5.39 -11.42
N GLY A 59 9.43 -6.45 -10.67
CA GLY A 59 8.91 -6.32 -9.31
C GLY A 59 10.07 -6.20 -8.30
N VAL A 60 10.00 -5.25 -7.38
CA VAL A 60 10.97 -5.13 -6.30
C VAL A 60 10.27 -5.15 -4.95
N ASP A 61 10.86 -5.86 -3.98
CA ASP A 61 10.42 -5.88 -2.59
C ASP A 61 11.62 -6.06 -1.66
N SER A 62 11.56 -5.48 -0.48
CA SER A 62 12.62 -5.61 0.53
C SER A 62 12.58 -6.95 1.27
N SER A 63 11.44 -7.64 1.30
CA SER A 63 11.23 -8.91 1.98
C SER A 63 11.63 -10.09 1.09
N ALA A 64 12.70 -10.80 1.49
CA ALA A 64 13.10 -12.04 0.84
C ALA A 64 12.02 -13.14 0.92
N GLU A 65 11.27 -13.18 2.04
CA GLU A 65 10.20 -14.16 2.26
C GLU A 65 9.05 -13.96 1.26
N MET A 66 8.66 -12.69 1.03
CA MET A 66 7.63 -12.37 0.04
C MET A 66 8.07 -12.77 -1.37
N LEU A 67 9.30 -12.46 -1.74
CA LEU A 67 9.85 -12.75 -3.06
C LEU A 67 10.09 -14.24 -3.34
N GLU A 68 10.19 -15.09 -2.33
CA GLU A 68 10.29 -16.55 -2.58
C GLU A 68 9.11 -17.07 -3.40
N ARG A 69 7.93 -16.50 -3.18
CA ARG A 69 6.71 -16.87 -3.91
C ARG A 69 6.68 -16.31 -5.34
N SER A 70 7.34 -15.19 -5.56
CA SER A 70 7.36 -14.52 -6.87
C SER A 70 8.22 -15.25 -7.91
N LYS A 71 9.23 -16.02 -7.48
CA LYS A 71 10.13 -16.77 -8.38
C LYS A 71 9.41 -17.68 -9.38
N ALA A 72 8.30 -18.30 -8.95
CA ALA A 72 7.49 -19.14 -9.81
C ALA A 72 6.68 -18.37 -10.88
N LEU A 73 6.65 -17.05 -10.79
CA LEU A 73 5.92 -16.16 -11.68
C LEU A 73 6.83 -15.49 -12.72
N GLU A 74 8.15 -15.70 -12.62
CA GLU A 74 9.12 -15.11 -13.56
C GLU A 74 8.90 -15.63 -14.98
N THR A 75 9.06 -14.74 -15.96
CA THR A 75 8.99 -15.01 -17.40
C THR A 75 10.06 -14.20 -18.11
N ASP A 76 10.16 -14.31 -19.45
CA ASP A 76 11.07 -13.50 -20.24
C ASP A 76 10.83 -11.98 -20.10
N HIS A 77 9.59 -11.59 -19.73
CA HIS A 77 9.14 -10.20 -19.58
C HIS A 77 8.76 -9.80 -18.15
N LEU A 78 8.97 -10.68 -17.16
CA LEU A 78 8.68 -10.43 -15.75
C LEU A 78 9.78 -11.01 -14.88
N ASN A 79 10.46 -10.13 -14.15
CA ASN A 79 11.52 -10.50 -13.24
C ASN A 79 11.25 -9.89 -11.85
N PHE A 80 11.88 -10.48 -10.82
CA PHE A 80 11.79 -9.98 -9.45
C PHE A 80 13.18 -9.79 -8.85
N ARG A 81 13.32 -8.74 -8.04
CA ARG A 81 14.58 -8.39 -7.38
C ARG A 81 14.35 -7.95 -5.94
N LYS A 82 15.18 -8.47 -5.02
CA LYS A 82 15.20 -7.94 -3.66
C LYS A 82 15.89 -6.59 -3.65
N ALA A 83 15.13 -5.53 -3.34
CA ALA A 83 15.63 -4.18 -3.14
C ALA A 83 14.62 -3.36 -2.34
N THR A 84 15.10 -2.37 -1.59
CA THR A 84 14.25 -1.30 -1.07
C THR A 84 13.95 -0.28 -2.17
N THR A 85 12.99 0.61 -1.91
CA THR A 85 12.70 1.74 -2.82
C THR A 85 13.93 2.64 -2.94
N GLU A 86 14.63 2.92 -1.84
CA GLU A 86 15.82 3.75 -1.80
C GLU A 86 16.99 3.15 -2.60
N GLU A 87 17.24 1.84 -2.46
CA GLU A 87 18.26 1.12 -3.26
C GLU A 87 17.90 1.14 -4.75
N THR A 88 16.64 1.01 -5.08
CA THR A 88 16.14 1.08 -6.46
C THR A 88 16.39 2.47 -7.05
N LEU A 89 16.10 3.54 -6.33
CA LEU A 89 16.38 4.90 -6.76
C LEU A 89 17.87 5.18 -6.87
N ALA A 90 18.70 4.61 -5.99
CA ALA A 90 20.16 4.77 -6.04
C ALA A 90 20.79 4.14 -7.29
N SER A 91 20.13 3.21 -7.98
CA SER A 91 20.63 2.62 -9.23
C SER A 91 20.69 3.60 -10.41
N GLY A 92 19.92 4.70 -10.34
CA GLY A 92 19.80 5.68 -11.42
C GLY A 92 19.01 5.18 -12.64
N GLU A 93 18.40 3.98 -12.57
CA GLU A 93 17.56 3.46 -13.64
C GLU A 93 16.30 4.32 -13.83
N LYS A 94 15.87 4.42 -15.09
CA LYS A 94 14.63 5.14 -15.46
C LYS A 94 13.61 4.20 -16.05
N TRP A 95 12.35 4.57 -15.87
CA TRP A 95 11.19 3.73 -16.15
C TRP A 95 10.14 4.45 -16.97
N ASP A 96 9.45 3.71 -17.83
CA ASP A 96 8.28 4.21 -18.56
C ASP A 96 6.99 4.06 -17.74
N LEU A 97 7.02 3.19 -16.72
CA LEU A 97 5.98 3.09 -15.70
C LEU A 97 6.62 2.85 -14.33
N ILE A 98 6.33 3.72 -13.38
CA ILE A 98 6.52 3.46 -11.95
C ILE A 98 5.15 3.15 -11.37
N PHE A 99 4.99 1.91 -10.94
CA PHE A 99 3.78 1.40 -10.31
C PHE A 99 4.06 1.06 -8.85
N SER A 100 3.07 1.27 -7.97
CA SER A 100 3.11 0.78 -6.60
C SER A 100 1.69 0.62 -6.05
N ASN A 101 1.38 -0.55 -5.54
CA ASN A 101 0.07 -0.81 -4.95
C ASN A 101 0.17 -1.26 -3.49
N ALA A 102 -0.34 -0.44 -2.58
CA ALA A 102 -0.38 -0.70 -1.15
C ALA A 102 0.99 -1.00 -0.52
N ALA A 103 2.05 -0.33 -1.00
CA ALA A 103 3.42 -0.49 -0.50
C ALA A 103 4.04 0.81 0.02
N LEU A 104 3.94 1.92 -0.71
CA LEU A 104 4.65 3.16 -0.34
C LEU A 104 4.18 3.77 0.99
N GLN A 105 2.98 3.48 1.50
CA GLN A 105 2.59 3.87 2.86
C GLN A 105 3.53 3.29 3.95
N TRP A 106 4.42 2.39 3.59
CA TRP A 106 5.43 1.83 4.48
C TRP A 106 6.78 2.56 4.39
N SER A 107 7.00 3.38 3.36
CA SER A 107 8.15 4.27 3.23
C SER A 107 7.90 5.57 3.98
N ASN A 108 8.94 6.15 4.57
CA ASN A 108 8.83 7.43 5.26
C ASN A 108 9.08 8.59 4.29
N ASP A 109 8.81 9.83 4.77
CA ASP A 109 9.17 11.08 4.10
C ASP A 109 8.73 11.16 2.63
N HIS A 110 7.42 11.13 2.42
CA HIS A 110 6.83 11.22 1.08
C HIS A 110 7.14 12.56 0.38
N GLU A 111 7.36 13.64 1.14
CA GLU A 111 7.74 14.94 0.60
C GLU A 111 9.08 14.87 -0.16
N THR A 112 10.01 14.05 0.31
CA THR A 112 11.29 13.80 -0.36
C THR A 112 11.23 12.62 -1.33
N LEU A 113 10.53 11.55 -0.96
CA LEU A 113 10.50 10.31 -1.73
C LEU A 113 9.81 10.48 -3.09
N PHE A 114 8.62 11.10 -3.12
CA PHE A 114 7.84 11.21 -4.35
C PHE A 114 8.54 12.04 -5.44
N PRO A 115 9.10 13.23 -5.15
CA PRO A 115 9.92 13.95 -6.14
C PRO A 115 11.03 13.09 -6.75
N ARG A 116 11.76 12.33 -5.92
CA ARG A 116 12.80 11.41 -6.39
C ARG A 116 12.27 10.30 -7.30
N LEU A 117 11.10 9.72 -6.97
CA LEU A 117 10.45 8.74 -7.85
C LEU A 117 10.14 9.36 -9.23
N LEU A 118 9.63 10.60 -9.26
CA LEU A 118 9.28 11.29 -10.50
C LEU A 118 10.52 11.67 -11.36
N GLU A 119 11.70 11.84 -10.76
CA GLU A 119 12.95 12.01 -11.47
C GLU A 119 13.39 10.75 -12.24
N HIS A 120 12.96 9.57 -11.79
CA HIS A 120 13.25 8.28 -12.41
C HIS A 120 12.24 7.88 -13.51
N LEU A 121 11.29 8.76 -13.86
CA LEU A 121 10.45 8.57 -15.03
C LEU A 121 11.17 9.04 -16.30
N ASN A 122 11.05 8.22 -17.33
CA ASN A 122 11.38 8.62 -18.70
C ASN A 122 10.42 9.73 -19.17
N SER A 123 10.80 10.43 -20.24
CA SER A 123 9.89 11.33 -20.96
C SER A 123 8.66 10.53 -21.40
N LYS A 124 7.46 11.05 -21.16
CA LYS A 124 6.14 10.39 -21.33
C LYS A 124 5.89 9.19 -20.39
N GLY A 125 6.80 8.90 -19.46
CA GLY A 125 6.64 7.84 -18.48
C GLY A 125 5.43 8.09 -17.57
N GLN A 126 4.83 7.04 -17.06
CA GLN A 126 3.62 7.05 -16.26
C GLN A 126 3.94 6.77 -14.79
N PHE A 127 3.26 7.46 -13.92
CA PHE A 127 3.30 7.25 -12.46
C PHE A 127 1.93 6.78 -12.00
N ALA A 128 1.86 5.61 -11.37
CA ALA A 128 0.61 5.04 -10.89
C ALA A 128 0.82 4.46 -9.48
N VAL A 129 0.29 5.11 -8.46
CA VAL A 129 0.46 4.72 -7.06
C VAL A 129 -0.88 4.66 -6.34
N GLN A 130 -1.07 3.64 -5.53
CA GLN A 130 -2.24 3.47 -4.68
C GLN A 130 -1.82 3.17 -3.24
N MET A 131 -2.46 3.84 -2.27
CA MET A 131 -2.20 3.67 -0.85
C MET A 131 -3.47 3.78 -0.01
N PRO A 132 -3.53 3.13 1.19
CA PRO A 132 -4.59 3.40 2.16
C PRO A 132 -4.41 4.81 2.75
N VAL A 133 -5.51 5.54 2.90
CA VAL A 133 -5.53 6.83 3.61
C VAL A 133 -5.62 6.53 5.12
N GLN A 134 -4.50 6.07 5.70
CA GLN A 134 -4.45 5.61 7.09
C GLN A 134 -4.96 6.65 8.10
N PRO A 135 -4.60 7.95 7.99
CA PRO A 135 -5.07 8.98 8.93
C PRO A 135 -6.59 9.16 8.96
N GLU A 136 -7.29 8.77 7.88
CA GLU A 136 -8.74 8.90 7.77
C GLU A 136 -9.51 7.59 7.98
N ASN A 137 -8.82 6.45 7.94
CA ASN A 137 -9.41 5.14 8.10
C ASN A 137 -9.75 4.86 9.57
N LYS A 138 -11.03 4.63 9.87
CA LYS A 138 -11.53 4.57 11.25
C LYS A 138 -10.84 3.51 12.12
N LEU A 139 -10.59 2.31 11.57
CA LEU A 139 -9.88 1.26 12.31
C LEU A 139 -8.44 1.67 12.63
N ASN A 140 -7.76 2.40 11.74
CA ASN A 140 -6.43 2.93 12.02
C ASN A 140 -6.46 4.02 13.09
N LYS A 141 -7.48 4.90 13.09
CA LYS A 141 -7.66 5.91 14.15
C LYS A 141 -7.84 5.26 15.52
N ILE A 142 -8.76 4.29 15.62
CA ILE A 142 -9.00 3.53 16.86
C ILE A 142 -7.69 2.88 17.36
N LEU A 143 -6.90 2.31 16.46
CA LEU A 143 -5.61 1.71 16.80
C LEU A 143 -4.61 2.75 17.30
N LEU A 144 -4.50 3.89 16.61
CA LEU A 144 -3.58 4.96 16.96
C LEU A 144 -3.96 5.61 18.31
N ASP A 145 -5.25 5.77 18.59
CA ASP A 145 -5.74 6.25 19.88
C ASP A 145 -5.34 5.27 21.00
N LEU A 146 -5.59 3.97 20.80
CA LEU A 146 -5.27 2.93 21.79
C LEU A 146 -3.77 2.88 22.11
N VAL A 147 -2.89 2.95 21.13
CA VAL A 147 -1.43 2.87 21.38
C VAL A 147 -0.85 4.11 22.06
N ASN A 148 -1.59 5.22 22.10
CA ASN A 148 -1.21 6.43 22.83
C ASN A 148 -1.71 6.43 24.28
N GLU A 149 -2.59 5.51 24.69
CA GLU A 149 -3.15 5.38 26.03
C GLU A 149 -2.32 4.42 26.90
N GLU A 150 -2.27 4.66 28.23
CA GLU A 150 -1.75 3.67 29.17
C GLU A 150 -2.78 2.54 29.40
N PRO A 151 -2.32 1.31 29.57
CA PRO A 151 -0.93 0.85 29.69
C PRO A 151 -0.22 0.55 28.34
N PHE A 152 -0.92 0.64 27.21
CA PHE A 152 -0.43 0.19 25.89
C PHE A 152 0.77 0.99 25.40
N LYS A 153 0.78 2.30 25.70
CA LYS A 153 1.94 3.14 25.40
C LYS A 153 3.21 2.64 26.09
N SER A 154 3.09 2.23 27.35
CA SER A 154 4.20 1.64 28.12
C SER A 154 4.58 0.25 27.58
N PHE A 155 3.63 -0.64 27.28
CA PHE A 155 3.87 -1.96 26.71
C PHE A 155 4.63 -1.87 25.37
N LEU A 156 4.25 -0.91 24.54
CA LEU A 156 4.88 -0.64 23.26
C LEU A 156 6.16 0.19 23.36
N LYS A 157 6.59 0.57 24.58
CA LYS A 157 7.77 1.44 24.82
C LYS A 157 7.71 2.75 24.01
N GLY A 158 6.50 3.31 23.91
CA GLY A 158 6.24 4.52 23.13
C GLY A 158 6.23 4.33 21.61
N TYR A 159 6.35 3.10 21.12
CA TYR A 159 6.29 2.85 19.68
C TYR A 159 4.90 3.20 19.14
N LYS A 160 4.88 4.08 18.17
CA LYS A 160 3.72 4.37 17.35
C LYS A 160 4.18 4.54 15.90
N ARG A 161 3.29 4.27 14.98
CA ARG A 161 3.55 4.48 13.57
C ARG A 161 2.61 5.57 13.04
N ASP A 162 3.16 6.75 12.85
CA ASP A 162 2.46 7.80 12.13
C ASP A 162 2.43 7.45 10.62
N SER A 163 1.34 7.81 9.96
CA SER A 163 1.22 7.57 8.53
C SER A 163 2.04 8.60 7.76
N PRO A 164 2.89 8.19 6.79
CA PRO A 164 3.61 9.11 5.92
C PRO A 164 2.73 9.67 4.79
N VAL A 165 1.48 9.21 4.68
CA VAL A 165 0.57 9.60 3.60
C VAL A 165 0.14 11.05 3.79
N LEU A 166 0.48 11.87 2.80
CA LEU A 166 0.21 13.31 2.75
C LEU A 166 -1.24 13.62 2.38
N SER A 167 -1.59 14.89 2.40
CA SER A 167 -2.87 15.37 1.89
C SER A 167 -2.95 15.24 0.36
N ILE A 168 -4.18 15.30 -0.17
CA ILE A 168 -4.41 15.32 -1.63
C ILE A 168 -3.74 16.53 -2.27
N ASP A 169 -3.80 17.69 -1.61
CA ASP A 169 -3.23 18.93 -2.10
C ASP A 169 -1.71 18.88 -2.20
N ASP A 170 -1.04 18.28 -1.18
CA ASP A 170 0.41 18.10 -1.19
C ASP A 170 0.85 17.18 -2.33
N TYR A 171 0.15 16.04 -2.54
CA TYR A 171 0.45 15.18 -3.68
C TYR A 171 0.19 15.86 -5.01
N ALA A 172 -0.88 16.66 -5.13
CA ALA A 172 -1.16 17.40 -6.37
C ALA A 172 -0.01 18.36 -6.70
N GLN A 173 0.51 19.06 -5.69
CA GLN A 173 1.64 19.97 -5.86
C GLN A 173 2.91 19.19 -6.24
N ILE A 174 3.22 18.11 -5.54
CA ILE A 174 4.41 17.26 -5.83
C ILE A 174 4.36 16.73 -7.27
N LEU A 175 3.21 16.21 -7.72
CA LEU A 175 3.08 15.66 -9.07
C LEU A 175 3.23 16.75 -10.12
N PHE A 176 2.64 17.94 -9.89
CA PHE A 176 2.75 19.08 -10.79
C PHE A 176 4.18 19.60 -10.89
N ASP A 177 4.85 19.82 -9.76
CA ASP A 177 6.25 20.29 -9.68
C ASP A 177 7.22 19.26 -10.26
N GLY A 178 6.91 17.97 -10.08
CA GLY A 178 7.62 16.85 -10.69
C GLY A 178 7.45 16.77 -12.21
N GLY A 179 6.74 17.72 -12.83
CA GLY A 179 6.57 17.82 -14.28
C GLY A 179 5.61 16.79 -14.86
N LEU A 180 4.60 16.36 -14.10
CA LEU A 180 3.54 15.53 -14.64
C LEU A 180 2.44 16.36 -15.31
N GLU A 181 1.77 15.74 -16.25
CA GLU A 181 0.52 16.15 -16.91
C GLU A 181 -0.50 15.01 -16.81
N ASP A 182 -1.72 15.24 -17.23
CA ASP A 182 -2.82 14.27 -17.11
C ASP A 182 -2.99 13.77 -15.65
N ILE A 183 -2.73 14.66 -14.68
CA ILE A 183 -2.75 14.31 -13.25
C ILE A 183 -4.17 13.93 -12.84
N GLN A 184 -4.30 12.76 -12.22
CA GLN A 184 -5.54 12.29 -11.61
C GLN A 184 -5.24 11.84 -10.18
N ILE A 185 -5.98 12.39 -9.24
CA ILE A 185 -5.89 12.06 -7.82
C ILE A 185 -7.31 11.75 -7.33
N LEU A 186 -7.52 10.52 -6.88
CA LEU A 186 -8.82 10.07 -6.41
C LEU A 186 -8.72 9.49 -5.02
N GLN A 187 -9.55 9.98 -4.10
CA GLN A 187 -9.83 9.27 -2.87
C GLN A 187 -11.11 8.46 -3.04
N LYS A 188 -10.97 7.13 -3.06
CA LYS A 188 -12.08 6.21 -3.24
C LYS A 188 -12.35 5.40 -1.99
N VAL A 189 -13.63 5.23 -1.67
CA VAL A 189 -14.09 4.34 -0.59
C VAL A 189 -14.36 2.96 -1.16
N TYR A 190 -13.76 1.94 -0.54
CA TYR A 190 -14.04 0.52 -0.79
C TYR A 190 -14.80 -0.02 0.44
N PRO A 191 -16.14 -0.08 0.39
CA PRO A 191 -16.93 -0.39 1.56
C PRO A 191 -16.77 -1.86 1.96
N ILE A 192 -16.53 -2.09 3.24
CA ILE A 192 -16.52 -3.42 3.84
C ILE A 192 -17.77 -3.54 4.70
N ILE A 193 -18.64 -4.47 4.32
CA ILE A 193 -19.83 -4.80 5.11
C ILE A 193 -19.45 -5.90 6.09
N ALA A 194 -19.58 -5.61 7.37
CA ALA A 194 -19.25 -6.52 8.46
C ALA A 194 -20.50 -6.90 9.24
N ASN A 195 -20.85 -8.18 9.26
CA ASN A 195 -21.97 -8.69 10.03
C ASN A 195 -21.64 -8.86 11.53
N ASP A 196 -20.35 -8.79 11.86
CA ASP A 196 -19.80 -8.93 13.21
C ASP A 196 -18.53 -8.08 13.36
N HIS A 197 -18.15 -7.83 14.62
CA HIS A 197 -16.95 -7.04 14.92
C HIS A 197 -15.64 -7.81 14.64
N GLU A 198 -15.69 -9.14 14.67
CA GLU A 198 -14.54 -9.98 14.35
C GLU A 198 -14.11 -9.82 12.89
N THR A 199 -15.07 -9.62 11.99
CA THR A 199 -14.80 -9.29 10.57
C THR A 199 -13.98 -8.01 10.44
N LEU A 200 -14.32 -6.95 11.20
CA LEU A 200 -13.57 -5.69 11.20
C LEU A 200 -12.15 -5.85 11.79
N TYR A 201 -12.06 -6.58 12.92
CA TYR A 201 -10.78 -6.90 13.52
C TYR A 201 -9.87 -7.68 12.56
N ASN A 202 -10.40 -8.74 11.95
CA ASN A 202 -9.64 -9.59 11.02
C ASN A 202 -9.17 -8.84 9.78
N PHE A 203 -9.92 -7.84 9.33
CA PHE A 203 -9.51 -7.01 8.21
C PHE A 203 -8.20 -6.26 8.50
N ILE A 204 -8.05 -5.69 9.69
CA ILE A 204 -6.85 -4.90 10.05
C ILE A 204 -5.74 -5.75 10.68
N ALA A 205 -6.06 -6.90 11.27
CA ALA A 205 -5.11 -7.79 11.92
C ALA A 205 -4.02 -8.32 10.97
N GLY A 206 -4.37 -8.48 9.69
CA GLY A 206 -3.42 -8.90 8.64
C GLY A 206 -2.61 -7.76 8.01
N SER A 207 -2.60 -6.56 8.60
CA SER A 207 -1.91 -5.40 8.04
C SER A 207 -1.42 -4.42 9.12
N ALA A 208 -2.14 -3.33 9.35
CA ALA A 208 -1.68 -2.24 10.22
C ALA A 208 -1.49 -2.64 11.71
N LEU A 209 -2.13 -3.72 12.16
CA LEU A 209 -1.98 -4.21 13.52
C LEU A 209 -0.68 -4.99 13.75
N ILE A 210 -0.10 -5.63 12.70
CA ILE A 210 1.07 -6.50 12.80
C ILE A 210 2.24 -5.84 13.55
N PRO A 211 2.69 -4.61 13.21
CA PRO A 211 3.83 -4.00 13.86
C PRO A 211 3.69 -3.83 15.38
N TYR A 212 2.45 -3.74 15.87
CA TYR A 212 2.17 -3.58 17.29
C TYR A 212 2.11 -4.92 18.02
N ILE A 213 1.40 -5.90 17.47
CA ILE A 213 1.27 -7.22 18.12
C ILE A 213 2.57 -8.03 18.13
N GLU A 214 3.55 -7.69 17.28
CA GLU A 214 4.89 -8.27 17.28
C GLU A 214 5.80 -7.70 18.38
N ARG A 215 5.39 -6.60 19.03
CA ARG A 215 6.16 -5.91 20.09
C ARG A 215 5.66 -6.19 21.49
N VAL A 216 4.56 -6.91 21.61
CA VAL A 216 3.95 -7.29 22.88
C VAL A 216 3.76 -8.79 22.94
N ASP A 217 3.95 -9.39 24.11
CA ASP A 217 3.83 -10.84 24.34
C ASP A 217 2.93 -11.15 25.54
N GLY A 218 2.56 -12.42 25.68
CA GLY A 218 1.81 -12.94 26.85
C GLY A 218 0.54 -12.13 27.15
N GLU A 219 0.35 -11.79 28.42
CA GLU A 219 -0.82 -11.07 28.92
C GLU A 219 -0.98 -9.67 28.32
N GLU A 220 0.14 -8.98 28.05
CA GLU A 220 0.11 -7.65 27.42
C GLU A 220 -0.52 -7.71 26.04
N LYS A 221 -0.16 -8.72 25.24
CA LYS A 221 -0.70 -8.97 23.90
C LYS A 221 -2.18 -9.32 23.94
N GLU A 222 -2.57 -10.18 24.89
CA GLU A 222 -3.97 -10.57 25.06
C GLU A 222 -4.82 -9.35 25.43
N LEU A 223 -4.36 -8.54 26.38
CA LEU A 223 -5.03 -7.34 26.80
C LEU A 223 -5.14 -6.32 25.65
N PHE A 224 -4.04 -6.13 24.88
CA PHE A 224 -4.03 -5.23 23.75
C PHE A 224 -5.07 -5.63 22.69
N ILE A 225 -5.08 -6.90 22.30
CA ILE A 225 -6.03 -7.43 21.29
C ILE A 225 -7.47 -7.32 21.81
N LYS A 226 -7.72 -7.70 23.07
CA LYS A 226 -9.04 -7.62 23.69
C LYS A 226 -9.58 -6.19 23.69
N THR A 227 -8.77 -5.26 24.19
CA THR A 227 -9.19 -3.85 24.28
C THR A 227 -9.41 -3.24 22.88
N TYR A 228 -8.57 -3.58 21.92
CA TYR A 228 -8.77 -3.11 20.55
C TYR A 228 -10.10 -3.61 19.96
N LYS A 229 -10.46 -4.89 20.19
CA LYS A 229 -11.75 -5.45 19.78
C LYS A 229 -12.94 -4.76 20.48
N GLU A 230 -12.82 -4.45 21.77
CA GLU A 230 -13.81 -3.69 22.53
C GLU A 230 -14.01 -2.29 21.95
N ARG A 231 -12.94 -1.57 21.64
CA ARG A 231 -12.99 -0.26 20.97
C ARG A 231 -13.62 -0.31 19.58
N ILE A 232 -13.38 -1.37 18.81
CA ILE A 232 -14.06 -1.59 17.53
C ILE A 232 -15.57 -1.73 17.77
N ALA A 233 -16.02 -2.52 18.76
CA ALA A 233 -17.42 -2.71 19.07
C ALA A 233 -18.10 -1.41 19.52
N GLU A 234 -17.44 -0.60 20.33
CA GLU A 234 -17.91 0.72 20.76
C GLU A 234 -18.14 1.67 19.58
N HIS A 235 -17.21 1.68 18.60
CA HIS A 235 -17.30 2.57 17.44
C HIS A 235 -18.25 2.08 16.35
N PHE A 236 -18.46 0.78 16.25
CA PHE A 236 -19.36 0.14 15.29
C PHE A 236 -20.53 -0.56 16.03
N HIS A 237 -21.24 0.20 16.86
CA HIS A 237 -22.29 -0.33 17.74
C HIS A 237 -23.53 -0.89 17.01
N LYS A 238 -23.71 -0.62 15.71
CA LYS A 238 -24.78 -1.19 14.88
C LYS A 238 -24.22 -2.21 13.91
N LEU A 239 -24.85 -3.36 13.82
CA LEU A 239 -24.55 -4.42 12.87
C LEU A 239 -25.76 -4.70 11.96
N PRO A 240 -25.58 -5.00 10.68
CA PRO A 240 -24.30 -5.00 9.99
C PRO A 240 -23.68 -3.59 9.93
N ALA A 241 -22.36 -3.51 10.11
CA ALA A 241 -21.60 -2.27 10.04
C ALA A 241 -21.01 -2.07 8.64
N ILE A 242 -20.91 -0.81 8.22
CA ILE A 242 -20.12 -0.44 7.04
C ILE A 242 -18.82 0.22 7.49
N TYR A 243 -17.71 -0.35 7.09
CA TYR A 243 -16.39 0.27 7.22
C TYR A 243 -15.98 0.90 5.90
N SER A 244 -15.95 2.23 5.88
CA SER A 244 -15.56 3.03 4.71
C SER A 244 -14.04 3.02 4.56
N PHE A 245 -13.49 1.96 3.96
CA PHE A 245 -12.07 1.84 3.74
C PHE A 245 -11.61 2.75 2.59
N LYS A 246 -10.88 3.80 2.94
CA LYS A 246 -10.44 4.84 2.01
C LYS A 246 -9.07 4.50 1.42
N ARG A 247 -8.96 4.65 0.12
CA ARG A 247 -7.74 4.53 -0.66
C ARG A 247 -7.50 5.78 -1.48
N LEU A 248 -6.25 6.14 -1.63
CA LEU A 248 -5.78 7.21 -2.48
C LEU A 248 -5.15 6.59 -3.73
N LEU A 249 -5.59 7.02 -4.91
CA LEU A 249 -5.06 6.65 -6.20
C LEU A 249 -4.44 7.89 -6.84
N LEU A 250 -3.19 7.80 -7.23
CA LEU A 250 -2.39 8.85 -7.84
C LEU A 250 -1.96 8.37 -9.22
N TYR A 251 -2.21 9.19 -10.24
CA TYR A 251 -1.75 8.95 -11.59
C TYR A 251 -1.27 10.25 -12.24
N GLY A 252 -0.30 10.15 -13.11
CA GLY A 252 0.14 11.22 -13.98
C GLY A 252 1.14 10.74 -15.01
N ARG A 253 1.38 11.55 -16.04
CA ARG A 253 2.31 11.27 -17.12
C ARG A 253 3.40 12.33 -17.17
N LYS A 254 4.67 11.94 -17.28
CA LYS A 254 5.80 12.86 -17.39
C LYS A 254 5.73 13.65 -18.68
N ARG A 255 5.83 14.96 -18.61
CA ARG A 255 5.91 15.84 -19.79
C ARG A 255 7.11 15.48 -20.64
N VAL A 256 7.01 15.77 -21.94
CA VAL A 256 8.19 15.75 -22.81
C VAL A 256 9.12 16.88 -22.36
N ALA A 257 10.39 16.55 -22.12
CA ALA A 257 11.38 17.60 -21.92
C ALA A 257 11.46 18.43 -23.21
N VAL A 258 11.21 19.75 -23.12
CA VAL A 258 11.34 20.70 -24.23
C VAL A 258 12.80 21.07 -24.40
#